data_a466a9b01f200dca4cc113dc1fda4333
#
_entry.id   a466a9b01f200dca4cc113dc1fda4333
#
_cell.length_a   1.000
_cell.length_b   1.000
_cell.length_c   1.000
_cell.angle_alpha   90.00
_cell.angle_beta   90.00
_cell.angle_gamma   90.00
#
_symmetry.space_group_name_H-M   'P 1'
#
loop_
_entity.id
_entity.type
_entity.pdbx_description
1 polymer ?
#
loop_
_entity_poly.entity_id
_entity_poly.type
_entity_poly.pdbx_seq_one_letter_code
_entity_poly.pdbx_strand_id
1 'polypeptide(L)'
;PLLAEPHREFWARTGHAILERYGMTETGMNTSNPYDGERIPGTVGFPLPGVELRVADADTGRVLGQEEIGVIEVRGPNVFAGYWRMPEKTKSEFRPDGFFITGDVGKIDARGYVHIVGRAKDLIISGGFNVYPKEVEGEIDALPGVVESAVIGCPHPDFGEGVTAVVVAEAGAGLTEAAVLAALEARL
;
A
#
# COMPACT_ATOMS: atom_id res chain seq x y z
N PRO A 1 -4.93 3.24 0.87
CA PRO A 1 -4.65 4.60 0.36
C PRO A 1 -5.70 5.03 -0.67
N LEU A 2 -5.87 6.33 -0.83
CA LEU A 2 -6.71 6.89 -1.87
C LEU A 2 -6.06 6.61 -3.23
N LEU A 3 -6.85 6.18 -4.21
CA LEU A 3 -6.36 6.03 -5.57
C LEU A 3 -6.05 7.41 -6.19
N ALA A 4 -5.10 7.42 -7.11
CA ALA A 4 -4.67 8.68 -7.74
C ALA A 4 -5.79 9.33 -8.58
N GLU A 5 -6.66 8.54 -9.20
CA GLU A 5 -7.75 9.05 -10.04
C GLU A 5 -8.81 9.82 -9.25
N PRO A 6 -9.41 9.30 -8.15
CA PRO A 6 -10.30 10.09 -7.28
C PRO A 6 -9.67 11.38 -6.76
N HIS A 7 -8.36 11.39 -6.49
CA HIS A 7 -7.65 12.62 -6.09
C HIS A 7 -7.66 13.66 -7.21
N ARG A 8 -7.35 13.24 -8.46
CA ARG A 8 -7.37 14.12 -9.64
C ARG A 8 -8.77 14.62 -9.95
N GLU A 9 -9.78 13.75 -9.88
CA GLU A 9 -11.18 14.10 -10.10
C GLU A 9 -11.66 15.12 -9.06
N PHE A 10 -11.33 14.93 -7.77
CA PHE A 10 -11.65 15.86 -6.71
C PHE A 10 -11.03 17.24 -6.99
N TRP A 11 -9.76 17.27 -7.38
CA TRP A 11 -9.08 18.52 -7.75
C TRP A 11 -9.76 19.19 -8.96
N ALA A 12 -10.07 18.44 -10.00
CA ALA A 12 -10.74 18.98 -11.21
C ALA A 12 -12.10 19.59 -10.90
N ARG A 13 -12.85 19.01 -9.94
CA ARG A 13 -14.18 19.52 -9.54
C ARG A 13 -14.15 20.68 -8.56
N THR A 14 -13.14 20.75 -7.69
CA THR A 14 -13.16 21.67 -6.56
C THR A 14 -12.02 22.69 -6.56
N GLY A 15 -10.97 22.48 -7.36
CA GLY A 15 -9.73 23.26 -7.34
C GLY A 15 -8.86 23.01 -6.09
N HIS A 16 -9.20 22.02 -5.26
CA HIS A 16 -8.45 21.71 -4.04
C HIS A 16 -7.78 20.32 -4.16
N ALA A 17 -6.47 20.27 -3.88
CA ALA A 17 -5.76 19.00 -3.76
C ALA A 17 -6.02 18.37 -2.39
N ILE A 18 -6.33 17.08 -2.36
CA ILE A 18 -6.55 16.34 -1.11
C ILE A 18 -5.24 16.28 -0.33
N LEU A 19 -5.31 16.52 0.98
CA LEU A 19 -4.20 16.34 1.91
C LEU A 19 -4.19 14.90 2.41
N GLU A 20 -3.62 14.01 1.63
CA GLU A 20 -3.56 12.59 1.97
C GLU A 20 -2.51 12.35 3.06
N ARG A 21 -2.85 11.49 4.04
CA ARG A 21 -2.05 11.16 5.21
C ARG A 21 -2.11 9.66 5.48
N TYR A 22 -1.14 9.17 6.23
CA TYR A 22 -1.09 7.80 6.70
C TYR A 22 -0.98 7.75 8.22
N GLY A 23 -1.78 6.88 8.80
CA GLY A 23 -1.77 6.60 10.22
C GLY A 23 -2.61 5.38 10.56
N MET A 24 -2.51 4.92 11.78
CA MET A 24 -3.24 3.77 12.31
C MET A 24 -3.49 3.95 13.81
N THR A 25 -4.34 3.11 14.39
CA THR A 25 -4.70 3.22 15.81
C THR A 25 -3.48 3.17 16.74
N GLU A 26 -2.51 2.34 16.42
CA GLU A 26 -1.29 2.11 17.20
C GLU A 26 -0.31 3.29 17.16
N THR A 27 -0.44 4.16 16.16
CA THR A 27 0.55 5.23 15.95
C THR A 27 -0.06 6.62 15.77
N GLY A 28 -1.39 6.74 15.71
CA GLY A 28 -2.00 7.98 15.30
C GLY A 28 -1.58 8.35 13.87
N MET A 29 -1.02 9.56 13.66
CA MET A 29 -0.54 10.00 12.35
C MET A 29 0.96 9.81 12.20
N ASN A 30 1.37 9.12 11.12
CA ASN A 30 2.77 8.86 10.79
C ASN A 30 3.30 9.83 9.74
N THR A 31 2.54 10.01 8.66
CA THR A 31 2.96 10.84 7.52
C THR A 31 1.85 11.76 7.05
N SER A 32 2.22 12.80 6.32
CA SER A 32 1.30 13.70 5.62
C SER A 32 1.94 14.23 4.34
N ASN A 33 1.14 14.38 3.28
CA ASN A 33 1.50 15.28 2.19
C ASN A 33 1.71 16.71 2.74
N PRO A 34 2.51 17.54 2.10
CA PRO A 34 2.78 18.90 2.56
C PRO A 34 1.50 19.73 2.65
N TYR A 35 1.37 20.51 3.76
CA TYR A 35 0.30 21.52 3.87
C TYR A 35 0.53 22.63 2.84
N ASP A 36 1.76 23.17 2.84
CA ASP A 36 2.24 24.14 1.87
C ASP A 36 3.27 23.48 0.96
N GLY A 37 2.85 22.98 -0.20
CA GLY A 37 3.73 22.29 -1.14
C GLY A 37 2.99 21.36 -2.09
N GLU A 38 3.75 20.58 -2.83
CA GLU A 38 3.19 19.63 -3.80
C GLU A 38 2.58 18.40 -3.11
N ARG A 39 1.31 18.17 -3.34
CA ARG A 39 0.57 16.98 -2.91
C ARG A 39 0.48 16.01 -4.06
N ILE A 40 1.20 14.90 -3.95
CA ILE A 40 1.28 13.92 -5.03
C ILE A 40 0.20 12.87 -4.84
N PRO A 41 -0.73 12.70 -5.81
CA PRO A 41 -1.75 11.65 -5.77
C PRO A 41 -1.12 10.26 -5.63
N GLY A 42 -1.72 9.40 -4.80
CA GLY A 42 -1.23 8.03 -4.56
C GLY A 42 -0.05 7.95 -3.59
N THR A 43 0.35 9.08 -2.98
CA THR A 43 1.34 9.10 -1.91
C THR A 43 0.73 9.57 -0.59
N VAL A 44 1.38 9.20 0.50
CA VAL A 44 0.99 9.66 1.85
C VAL A 44 1.98 10.68 2.42
N GLY A 45 2.85 11.24 1.57
CA GLY A 45 3.76 12.33 1.90
C GLY A 45 4.99 11.89 2.69
N PHE A 46 5.39 12.73 3.64
CA PHE A 46 6.60 12.59 4.44
C PHE A 46 6.28 12.29 5.91
N PRO A 47 7.21 11.66 6.66
CA PRO A 47 7.07 11.54 8.10
C PRO A 47 6.80 12.88 8.78
N LEU A 48 5.89 12.88 9.75
CA LEU A 48 5.62 14.08 10.55
C LEU A 48 6.80 14.40 11.47
N PRO A 49 6.94 15.66 11.93
CA PRO A 49 8.00 16.03 12.85
C PRO A 49 8.06 15.13 14.09
N GLY A 50 9.24 14.56 14.34
CA GLY A 50 9.47 13.63 15.45
C GLY A 50 9.09 12.17 15.15
N VAL A 51 8.56 11.87 13.97
CA VAL A 51 8.31 10.50 13.51
C VAL A 51 9.46 10.07 12.60
N GLU A 52 10.06 8.94 12.94
CA GLU A 52 10.99 8.24 12.07
C GLU A 52 10.26 7.13 11.34
N LEU A 53 10.45 7.02 10.05
CA LEU A 53 9.87 6.00 9.20
C LEU A 53 10.96 5.38 8.34
N ARG A 54 10.95 4.05 8.24
CA ARG A 54 11.81 3.30 7.35
C ARG A 54 11.03 2.18 6.67
N VAL A 55 11.57 1.70 5.57
CA VAL A 55 11.11 0.49 4.91
C VAL A 55 12.13 -0.59 5.17
N ALA A 56 11.69 -1.78 5.57
CA ALA A 56 12.57 -2.89 5.91
C ALA A 56 12.10 -4.19 5.27
N ASP A 57 13.06 -5.06 5.00
CA ASP A 57 12.80 -6.42 4.59
C ASP A 57 12.05 -7.17 5.70
N ALA A 58 10.97 -7.87 5.35
CA ALA A 58 10.08 -8.49 6.32
C ALA A 58 10.75 -9.58 7.16
N ASP A 59 11.62 -10.38 6.53
CA ASP A 59 12.23 -11.55 7.14
C ASP A 59 13.48 -11.18 7.95
N THR A 60 14.35 -10.38 7.35
CA THR A 60 15.67 -10.05 7.92
C THR A 60 15.66 -8.79 8.77
N GLY A 61 14.68 -7.90 8.59
CA GLY A 61 14.65 -6.57 9.20
C GLY A 61 15.71 -5.61 8.65
N ARG A 62 16.39 -5.96 7.56
CA ARG A 62 17.36 -5.07 6.90
C ARG A 62 16.65 -3.84 6.35
N VAL A 63 17.15 -2.66 6.66
CA VAL A 63 16.61 -1.42 6.10
C VAL A 63 16.87 -1.39 4.60
N LEU A 64 15.83 -1.10 3.85
CA LEU A 64 15.82 -1.03 2.39
C LEU A 64 16.10 0.39 1.91
N GLY A 65 16.56 0.50 0.66
CA GLY A 65 16.81 1.78 -0.01
C GLY A 65 15.55 2.38 -0.61
N GLN A 66 15.73 3.53 -1.27
CA GLN A 66 14.67 4.15 -2.05
C GLN A 66 14.21 3.22 -3.18
N GLU A 67 12.93 3.28 -3.52
CA GLU A 67 12.22 2.47 -4.52
C GLU A 67 12.12 0.96 -4.18
N GLU A 68 12.81 0.46 -3.14
CA GLU A 68 12.63 -0.92 -2.69
C GLU A 68 11.34 -1.05 -1.86
N ILE A 69 10.57 -2.11 -2.15
CA ILE A 69 9.31 -2.40 -1.45
C ILE A 69 9.58 -3.29 -0.24
N GLY A 70 9.02 -2.95 0.90
CA GLY A 70 9.13 -3.72 2.14
C GLY A 70 8.12 -3.28 3.20
N VAL A 71 8.27 -3.81 4.40
CA VAL A 71 7.39 -3.47 5.52
C VAL A 71 7.75 -2.09 6.06
N ILE A 72 6.73 -1.26 6.26
CA ILE A 72 6.87 0.05 6.88
C ILE A 72 7.05 -0.13 8.38
N GLU A 73 8.08 0.48 8.92
CA GLU A 73 8.36 0.53 10.33
C GLU A 73 8.44 1.99 10.79
N VAL A 74 7.87 2.28 11.97
CA VAL A 74 7.80 3.64 12.51
C VAL A 74 8.30 3.70 13.94
N ARG A 75 8.94 4.82 14.30
CA ARG A 75 9.37 5.13 15.66
C ARG A 75 9.09 6.60 15.95
N GLY A 76 8.58 6.89 17.14
CA GLY A 76 8.32 8.27 17.54
C GLY A 76 7.43 8.37 18.76
N PRO A 77 7.21 9.57 19.29
CA PRO A 77 6.37 9.79 20.47
C PRO A 77 4.88 9.51 20.20
N ASN A 78 4.49 9.39 18.96
CA ASN A 78 3.13 9.05 18.52
C ASN A 78 2.84 7.55 18.60
N VAL A 79 3.87 6.70 18.72
CA VAL A 79 3.70 5.25 18.76
C VAL A 79 3.23 4.83 20.16
N PHE A 80 2.21 3.98 20.23
CA PHE A 80 1.65 3.47 21.46
C PHE A 80 2.68 2.66 22.28
N ALA A 81 2.41 2.49 23.59
CA ALA A 81 3.30 1.72 24.47
C ALA A 81 3.17 0.19 24.29
N GLY A 82 2.09 -0.27 23.65
CA GLY A 82 1.83 -1.69 23.41
C GLY A 82 0.38 -2.09 23.56
N TYR A 83 0.09 -3.34 23.28
CA TYR A 83 -1.25 -3.93 23.37
C TYR A 83 -1.61 -4.27 24.82
N TRP A 84 -2.80 -3.87 25.25
CA TRP A 84 -3.29 -4.12 26.60
C TRP A 84 -3.35 -5.61 26.92
N ARG A 85 -2.68 -6.02 28.00
CA ARG A 85 -2.57 -7.41 28.45
C ARG A 85 -2.04 -8.42 27.43
N MET A 86 -1.29 -7.94 26.42
CA MET A 86 -0.71 -8.78 25.38
C MET A 86 0.80 -8.50 25.22
N PRO A 87 1.63 -8.82 26.26
CA PRO A 87 3.06 -8.48 26.24
C PRO A 87 3.82 -9.21 25.13
N GLU A 88 3.48 -10.46 24.86
CA GLU A 88 4.17 -11.24 23.81
C GLU A 88 3.88 -10.67 22.41
N LYS A 89 2.61 -10.31 22.16
CA LYS A 89 2.25 -9.62 20.91
C LYS A 89 2.98 -8.27 20.80
N THR A 90 2.99 -7.48 21.86
CA THR A 90 3.72 -6.21 21.87
C THR A 90 5.19 -6.42 21.53
N LYS A 91 5.83 -7.42 22.14
CA LYS A 91 7.23 -7.74 21.90
C LYS A 91 7.51 -8.16 20.45
N SER A 92 6.60 -8.92 19.83
CA SER A 92 6.75 -9.37 18.43
C SER A 92 6.57 -8.26 17.40
N GLU A 93 5.83 -7.20 17.77
CA GLU A 93 5.53 -6.08 16.86
C GLU A 93 6.55 -4.93 16.97
N PHE A 94 7.56 -5.05 17.83
CA PHE A 94 8.62 -4.05 17.97
C PHE A 94 9.99 -4.65 17.67
N ARG A 95 10.78 -3.91 16.92
CA ARG A 95 12.21 -4.23 16.74
C ARG A 95 13.02 -3.86 17.99
N PRO A 96 14.19 -4.47 18.19
CA PRO A 96 15.07 -4.16 19.34
C PRO A 96 15.48 -2.69 19.44
N ASP A 97 15.52 -1.98 18.31
CA ASP A 97 15.84 -0.56 18.21
C ASP A 97 14.63 0.37 18.39
N GLY A 98 13.48 -0.18 18.78
CA GLY A 98 12.26 0.56 19.11
C GLY A 98 11.35 0.92 17.94
N PHE A 99 11.62 0.45 16.73
CA PHE A 99 10.70 0.59 15.62
C PHE A 99 9.52 -0.36 15.76
N PHE A 100 8.31 0.18 15.60
CA PHE A 100 7.06 -0.59 15.52
C PHE A 100 6.85 -1.07 14.08
N ILE A 101 6.53 -2.36 13.94
CA ILE A 101 6.27 -3.03 12.65
C ILE A 101 4.78 -2.82 12.34
N THR A 102 4.46 -1.97 11.37
CA THR A 102 3.06 -1.58 11.08
C THR A 102 2.23 -2.69 10.44
N GLY A 103 2.88 -3.65 9.80
CA GLY A 103 2.24 -4.64 8.94
C GLY A 103 1.76 -4.07 7.60
N ASP A 104 1.96 -2.78 7.35
CA ASP A 104 1.75 -2.18 6.04
C ASP A 104 3.02 -2.29 5.19
N VAL A 105 2.85 -2.49 3.89
CA VAL A 105 3.92 -2.60 2.90
C VAL A 105 3.95 -1.32 2.07
N GLY A 106 5.14 -0.83 1.80
CA GLY A 106 5.30 0.38 1.02
C GLY A 106 6.74 0.61 0.56
N LYS A 107 6.96 1.75 -0.04
CA LYS A 107 8.28 2.23 -0.46
C LYS A 107 8.43 3.73 -0.22
N ILE A 108 9.67 4.19 -0.25
CA ILE A 108 10.01 5.61 -0.28
C ILE A 108 10.59 5.90 -1.65
N ASP A 109 9.97 6.82 -2.40
CA ASP A 109 10.45 7.16 -3.73
C ASP A 109 11.72 8.03 -3.70
N ALA A 110 12.30 8.29 -4.88
CA ALA A 110 13.52 9.09 -5.02
C ALA A 110 13.35 10.54 -4.53
N ARG A 111 12.12 11.03 -4.41
CA ARG A 111 11.77 12.36 -3.89
C ARG A 111 11.51 12.35 -2.38
N GLY A 112 11.50 11.17 -1.74
CA GLY A 112 11.25 10.96 -0.33
C GLY A 112 9.78 10.79 0.05
N TYR A 113 8.86 10.73 -0.92
CA TYR A 113 7.44 10.47 -0.64
C TYR A 113 7.22 9.00 -0.31
N VAL A 114 6.41 8.75 0.71
CA VAL A 114 6.01 7.41 1.11
C VAL A 114 4.81 6.96 0.30
N HIS A 115 4.89 5.76 -0.26
CA HIS A 115 3.81 5.07 -0.97
C HIS A 115 3.39 3.85 -0.16
N ILE A 116 2.08 3.66 0.02
CA ILE A 116 1.53 2.45 0.61
C ILE A 116 1.13 1.51 -0.52
N VAL A 117 1.73 0.34 -0.57
CA VAL A 117 1.48 -0.69 -1.60
C VAL A 117 0.38 -1.65 -1.14
N GLY A 118 0.31 -1.98 0.16
CA GLY A 118 -0.69 -2.89 0.68
C GLY A 118 -0.44 -3.30 2.12
N ARG A 119 -0.96 -4.46 2.48
CA ARG A 119 -0.72 -5.11 3.76
C ARG A 119 0.12 -6.37 3.59
N ALA A 120 1.08 -6.60 4.50
CA ALA A 120 1.92 -7.80 4.46
C ALA A 120 1.09 -9.11 4.52
N LYS A 121 -0.01 -9.11 5.29
CA LYS A 121 -0.93 -10.25 5.40
C LYS A 121 -1.77 -10.52 4.14
N ASP A 122 -1.89 -9.54 3.26
CA ASP A 122 -2.68 -9.64 2.03
C ASP A 122 -1.77 -9.91 0.81
N LEU A 123 -0.45 -10.06 1.04
CA LEU A 123 0.52 -10.43 0.01
C LEU A 123 0.19 -11.82 -0.54
N ILE A 124 0.13 -11.94 -1.85
CA ILE A 124 -0.09 -13.21 -2.55
C ILE A 124 1.28 -13.77 -2.94
N ILE A 125 1.54 -15.02 -2.56
CA ILE A 125 2.78 -15.72 -2.95
C ILE A 125 2.46 -16.71 -4.06
N SER A 126 2.67 -16.29 -5.30
CA SER A 126 2.36 -17.09 -6.48
C SER A 126 3.65 -17.56 -7.17
N GLY A 127 3.87 -18.86 -7.20
CA GLY A 127 5.08 -19.45 -7.82
C GLY A 127 6.39 -18.95 -7.25
N GLY A 128 6.40 -18.50 -5.98
CA GLY A 128 7.57 -17.92 -5.32
C GLY A 128 7.76 -16.40 -5.55
N PHE A 129 6.85 -15.76 -6.28
CA PHE A 129 6.85 -14.31 -6.48
C PHE A 129 5.88 -13.63 -5.51
N ASN A 130 6.31 -12.50 -4.97
CA ASN A 130 5.48 -11.62 -4.16
C ASN A 130 4.61 -10.75 -5.07
N VAL A 131 3.30 -10.99 -5.05
CA VAL A 131 2.32 -10.18 -5.80
C VAL A 131 1.55 -9.31 -4.81
N TYR A 132 1.60 -8.02 -5.02
CA TYR A 132 0.87 -7.05 -4.21
C TYR A 132 -0.49 -6.76 -4.85
N PRO A 133 -1.61 -7.14 -4.20
CA PRO A 133 -2.96 -6.99 -4.78
C PRO A 133 -3.24 -5.59 -5.28
N LYS A 134 -2.83 -4.56 -4.55
CA LYS A 134 -3.08 -3.15 -4.91
C LYS A 134 -2.38 -2.69 -6.18
N GLU A 135 -1.25 -3.27 -6.53
CA GLU A 135 -0.57 -2.95 -7.80
C GLU A 135 -1.38 -3.50 -8.97
N VAL A 136 -1.83 -4.75 -8.85
CA VAL A 136 -2.66 -5.39 -9.89
C VAL A 136 -4.04 -4.71 -9.99
N GLU A 137 -4.68 -4.43 -8.85
CA GLU A 137 -5.94 -3.68 -8.79
C GLU A 137 -5.80 -2.30 -9.47
N GLY A 138 -4.71 -1.58 -9.21
CA GLY A 138 -4.45 -0.27 -9.82
C GLY A 138 -4.39 -0.32 -11.35
N GLU A 139 -3.82 -1.38 -11.93
CA GLU A 139 -3.78 -1.57 -13.38
C GLU A 139 -5.14 -1.99 -13.95
N ILE A 140 -5.90 -2.81 -13.22
CA ILE A 140 -7.26 -3.21 -13.63
C ILE A 140 -8.21 -2.03 -13.56
N ASP A 141 -8.19 -1.26 -12.47
CA ASP A 141 -9.07 -0.11 -12.25
C ASP A 141 -8.83 1.03 -13.27
N ALA A 142 -7.63 1.08 -13.87
CA ALA A 142 -7.31 2.01 -14.95
C ALA A 142 -7.85 1.59 -16.33
N LEU A 143 -8.46 0.40 -16.45
CA LEU A 143 -9.02 -0.06 -17.73
C LEU A 143 -10.39 0.58 -17.97
N PRO A 144 -10.67 0.99 -19.23
CA PRO A 144 -11.98 1.54 -19.58
C PRO A 144 -13.12 0.56 -19.28
N GLY A 145 -14.17 1.02 -18.63
CA GLY A 145 -15.33 0.22 -18.29
C GLY A 145 -15.20 -0.60 -17.02
N VAL A 146 -14.12 -0.47 -16.26
CA VAL A 146 -13.99 -1.01 -14.90
C VAL A 146 -14.50 0.02 -13.90
N VAL A 147 -15.34 -0.42 -12.96
CA VAL A 147 -15.83 0.40 -11.84
C VAL A 147 -14.93 0.23 -10.63
N GLU A 148 -14.61 -1.02 -10.30
CA GLU A 148 -13.72 -1.40 -9.20
C GLU A 148 -13.22 -2.83 -9.39
N SER A 149 -12.11 -3.15 -8.75
CA SER A 149 -11.59 -4.52 -8.69
C SER A 149 -11.10 -4.91 -7.29
N ALA A 150 -11.02 -6.22 -7.06
CA ALA A 150 -10.37 -6.78 -5.89
C ALA A 150 -9.51 -7.97 -6.32
N VAL A 151 -8.28 -8.00 -5.87
CA VAL A 151 -7.32 -9.08 -6.18
C VAL A 151 -7.04 -9.88 -4.91
N ILE A 152 -7.19 -11.19 -5.02
CA ILE A 152 -7.01 -12.14 -3.91
C ILE A 152 -6.16 -13.33 -4.33
N GLY A 153 -5.47 -13.96 -3.37
CA GLY A 153 -4.83 -15.26 -3.55
C GLY A 153 -5.83 -16.38 -3.37
N CYS A 154 -5.94 -17.25 -4.37
CA CYS A 154 -6.72 -18.50 -4.26
C CYS A 154 -5.76 -19.70 -4.26
N PRO A 155 -6.03 -20.77 -3.49
CA PRO A 155 -5.19 -21.96 -3.51
C PRO A 155 -5.02 -22.50 -4.94
N HIS A 156 -3.76 -22.73 -5.34
CA HIS A 156 -3.42 -23.25 -6.67
C HIS A 156 -2.42 -24.41 -6.56
N PRO A 157 -2.66 -25.55 -7.25
CA PRO A 157 -1.83 -26.76 -7.08
C PRO A 157 -0.37 -26.58 -7.48
N ASP A 158 -0.07 -25.74 -8.48
CA ASP A 158 1.29 -25.56 -9.01
C ASP A 158 2.00 -24.34 -8.43
N PHE A 159 1.26 -23.29 -8.06
CA PHE A 159 1.82 -22.00 -7.64
C PHE A 159 1.66 -21.71 -6.15
N GLY A 160 1.02 -22.59 -5.38
CA GLY A 160 0.64 -22.34 -4.00
C GLY A 160 -0.60 -21.43 -3.93
N GLU A 161 -0.48 -20.21 -4.43
CA GLU A 161 -1.60 -19.29 -4.64
C GLU A 161 -1.68 -18.85 -6.10
N GLY A 162 -2.90 -18.84 -6.63
CA GLY A 162 -3.21 -18.26 -7.93
C GLY A 162 -3.77 -16.84 -7.73
N VAL A 163 -3.24 -15.88 -8.47
CA VAL A 163 -3.72 -14.49 -8.43
C VAL A 163 -5.10 -14.43 -9.12
N THR A 164 -6.12 -14.06 -8.37
CA THR A 164 -7.50 -14.01 -8.85
C THR A 164 -8.06 -12.61 -8.69
N ALA A 165 -8.55 -12.02 -9.79
CA ALA A 165 -9.21 -10.73 -9.78
C ALA A 165 -10.73 -10.87 -9.87
N VAL A 166 -11.45 -10.17 -9.01
CA VAL A 166 -12.90 -9.96 -9.10
C VAL A 166 -13.10 -8.53 -9.62
N VAL A 167 -13.77 -8.37 -10.76
CA VAL A 167 -13.91 -7.08 -11.44
C VAL A 167 -15.39 -6.73 -11.57
N VAL A 168 -15.74 -5.51 -11.16
CA VAL A 168 -17.06 -4.92 -11.41
C VAL A 168 -16.94 -4.04 -12.65
N ALA A 169 -17.69 -4.38 -13.69
CA ALA A 169 -17.72 -3.63 -14.95
C ALA A 169 -18.92 -2.70 -15.05
N GLU A 170 -18.78 -1.59 -15.76
CA GLU A 170 -19.89 -0.74 -16.13
C GLU A 170 -20.92 -1.52 -16.97
N ALA A 171 -22.20 -1.19 -16.80
CA ALA A 171 -23.26 -1.83 -17.56
C ALA A 171 -23.07 -1.57 -19.07
N GLY A 172 -22.92 -2.64 -19.83
CA GLY A 172 -22.73 -2.57 -21.29
C GLY A 172 -21.29 -2.33 -21.76
N ALA A 173 -20.31 -2.31 -20.87
CA ALA A 173 -18.89 -2.14 -21.24
C ALA A 173 -18.32 -3.27 -22.09
N GLY A 174 -18.95 -4.45 -22.10
CA GLY A 174 -18.49 -5.60 -22.88
C GLY A 174 -17.13 -6.15 -22.45
N LEU A 175 -16.71 -5.82 -21.21
CA LEU A 175 -15.45 -6.27 -20.64
C LEU A 175 -15.45 -7.80 -20.51
N THR A 176 -14.39 -8.44 -20.98
CA THR A 176 -14.22 -9.89 -20.89
C THR A 176 -12.92 -10.23 -20.15
N GLU A 177 -12.85 -11.40 -19.54
CA GLU A 177 -11.63 -11.90 -18.89
C GLU A 177 -10.42 -11.83 -19.86
N ALA A 178 -10.57 -12.30 -21.08
CA ALA A 178 -9.50 -12.27 -22.07
C ALA A 178 -9.01 -10.86 -22.38
N ALA A 179 -9.90 -9.86 -22.40
CA ALA A 179 -9.52 -8.48 -22.62
C ALA A 179 -8.74 -7.89 -21.44
N VAL A 180 -9.15 -8.22 -20.21
CA VAL A 180 -8.43 -7.79 -19.00
C VAL A 180 -7.04 -8.42 -18.95
N LEU A 181 -6.93 -9.74 -19.16
CA LEU A 181 -5.64 -10.44 -19.15
C LEU A 181 -4.68 -9.90 -20.22
N ALA A 182 -5.14 -9.71 -21.46
CA ALA A 182 -4.32 -9.13 -22.52
C ALA A 182 -3.84 -7.69 -22.22
N ALA A 183 -4.66 -6.91 -21.53
CA ALA A 183 -4.27 -5.57 -21.11
C ALA A 183 -3.23 -5.58 -19.99
N LEU A 184 -3.30 -6.53 -19.06
CA LEU A 184 -2.34 -6.70 -17.97
C LEU A 184 -0.99 -7.21 -18.47
N GLU A 185 -0.95 -8.18 -19.39
CA GLU A 185 0.30 -8.68 -20.00
C GLU A 185 1.18 -7.58 -20.61
N ALA A 186 0.56 -6.48 -21.03
CA ALA A 186 1.28 -5.34 -21.62
C ALA A 186 1.79 -4.34 -20.56
N ARG A 187 1.40 -4.48 -19.29
CA ARG A 187 1.63 -3.49 -18.23
C ARG A 187 2.40 -4.05 -17.02
N LEU A 188 2.26 -5.33 -16.76
CA LEU A 188 2.91 -6.09 -15.71
C LEU A 188 3.92 -7.07 -16.30
#